data_971c33e94c317fe7442af628a97f3034
#
_entry.id   971c33e94c317fe7442af628a97f3034
#
_cell.length_a   1.000
_cell.length_b   1.000
_cell.length_c   1.000
_cell.angle_alpha   90.00
_cell.angle_beta   90.00
_cell.angle_gamma   90.00
#
_symmetry.space_group_name_H-M   'P 1'
#
loop_
_entity.id
_entity.type
_entity.pdbx_description
1 polymer ?
#
loop_
_entity_poly.entity_id
_entity_poly.type
_entity_poly.pdbx_seq_one_letter_code
_entity_poly.pdbx_strand_id
1 'polypeptide(L)'
;MEMKRLSNTQKQHLRRLANDLRPAVQIGKNGLTDQIHTTIDHELNAHELIKIKFMDFKEEKRQLTEALAEVSNGTLIGLIGNVAILYREQSDPEKRQIKLPA
;
A
#
# COMPACT_ATOMS: atom_id res chain seq x y z
N MET A 1 11.59 -9.75 13.77
CA MET A 1 11.06 -10.44 12.58
C MET A 1 11.47 -9.66 11.35
N GLU A 2 12.24 -10.28 10.48
CA GLU A 2 12.71 -9.58 9.30
C GLU A 2 11.58 -9.38 8.28
N MET A 3 11.46 -8.15 7.81
CA MET A 3 10.55 -7.87 6.70
C MET A 3 11.17 -8.42 5.43
N LYS A 4 10.40 -9.24 4.73
CA LYS A 4 10.84 -9.83 3.47
C LYS A 4 11.01 -8.72 2.43
N ARG A 5 12.22 -8.57 1.92
CA ARG A 5 12.48 -7.61 0.86
C ARG A 5 11.93 -8.11 -0.47
N LEU A 6 11.21 -7.25 -1.14
CA LEU A 6 10.71 -7.55 -2.48
C LEU A 6 11.79 -7.25 -3.52
N SER A 7 11.94 -8.15 -4.48
CA SER A 7 12.82 -7.92 -5.62
C SER A 7 12.20 -6.91 -6.58
N ASN A 8 13.00 -6.38 -7.50
CA ASN A 8 12.49 -5.48 -8.52
C ASN A 8 11.44 -6.16 -9.41
N THR A 9 11.64 -7.44 -9.71
CA THR A 9 10.69 -8.24 -10.48
C THR A 9 9.35 -8.35 -9.75
N GLN A 10 9.39 -8.60 -8.45
CA GLN A 10 8.19 -8.69 -7.62
C GLN A 10 7.47 -7.35 -7.53
N LYS A 11 8.21 -6.25 -7.38
CA LYS A 11 7.63 -4.91 -7.35
C LYS A 11 6.97 -4.55 -8.68
N GLN A 12 7.59 -4.91 -9.80
CA GLN A 12 6.99 -4.67 -11.12
C GLN A 12 5.69 -5.45 -11.29
N HIS A 13 5.68 -6.70 -10.83
CA HIS A 13 4.47 -7.53 -10.85
C HIS A 13 3.33 -6.87 -10.08
N LEU A 14 3.64 -6.38 -8.88
CA LEU A 14 2.66 -5.69 -8.03
C LEU A 14 2.15 -4.39 -8.67
N ARG A 15 3.04 -3.63 -9.32
CA ARG A 15 2.62 -2.42 -10.04
C ARG A 15 1.64 -2.74 -11.17
N ARG A 16 1.86 -3.83 -11.89
CA ARG A 16 0.94 -4.27 -12.95
C ARG A 16 -0.42 -4.64 -12.39
N LEU A 17 -0.43 -5.40 -11.31
CA LEU A 17 -1.69 -5.77 -10.64
C LEU A 17 -2.44 -4.53 -10.17
N ALA A 18 -1.71 -3.53 -9.69
CA ALA A 18 -2.31 -2.30 -9.17
C ALA A 18 -2.98 -1.46 -10.27
N ASN A 19 -2.60 -1.62 -11.54
CA ASN A 19 -3.19 -0.85 -12.63
C ASN A 19 -4.71 -0.99 -12.70
N ASP A 20 -5.23 -2.16 -12.36
CA ASP A 20 -6.67 -2.45 -12.43
C ASP A 20 -7.41 -2.12 -11.13
N LEU A 21 -6.69 -1.70 -10.10
CA LEU A 21 -7.30 -1.38 -8.83
C LEU A 21 -7.78 0.06 -8.77
N ARG A 22 -8.87 0.28 -8.03
CA ARG A 22 -9.30 1.62 -7.66
C ARG A 22 -8.67 1.99 -6.32
N PRO A 23 -8.46 3.28 -6.04
CA PRO A 23 -7.97 3.69 -4.73
C PRO A 23 -8.90 3.22 -3.62
N ALA A 24 -8.34 2.51 -2.65
CA ALA A 24 -9.08 2.03 -1.48
C ALA A 24 -9.25 3.14 -0.44
N VAL A 25 -8.34 4.11 -0.44
CA VAL A 25 -8.29 5.18 0.54
C VAL A 25 -7.95 6.48 -0.17
N GLN A 26 -8.58 7.57 0.28
CA GLN A 26 -8.25 8.92 -0.18
C GLN A 26 -7.80 9.75 1.02
N ILE A 27 -6.67 10.43 0.88
CA ILE A 27 -6.13 11.31 1.90
C ILE A 27 -6.59 12.73 1.61
N GLY A 28 -7.47 13.27 2.45
CA GLY A 28 -8.01 14.61 2.33
C GLY A 28 -7.36 15.59 3.29
N LYS A 29 -8.09 16.66 3.59
CA LYS A 29 -7.60 17.79 4.40
C LYS A 29 -7.12 17.42 5.79
N ASN A 30 -7.69 16.38 6.37
CA ASN A 30 -7.35 15.98 7.74
C ASN A 30 -6.09 15.12 7.80
N GLY A 31 -5.51 14.78 6.65
CA GLY A 31 -4.26 14.01 6.60
C GLY A 31 -4.42 12.58 7.11
N LEU A 32 -3.42 12.12 7.84
CA LEU A 32 -3.37 10.74 8.35
C LEU A 32 -4.07 10.66 9.70
N THR A 33 -5.39 10.47 9.66
CA THR A 33 -6.19 10.28 10.88
C THR A 33 -6.11 8.83 11.37
N ASP A 34 -6.54 8.60 12.61
CA ASP A 34 -6.63 7.24 13.15
C ASP A 34 -7.57 6.37 12.31
N GLN A 35 -8.64 6.96 11.80
CA GLN A 35 -9.58 6.24 10.93
C GLN A 35 -8.90 5.81 9.63
N ILE A 36 -8.05 6.66 9.05
CA ILE A 36 -7.28 6.32 7.84
C ILE A 36 -6.36 5.13 8.12
N HIS A 37 -5.65 5.14 9.26
CA HIS A 37 -4.79 4.01 9.64
C HIS A 37 -5.57 2.71 9.80
N THR A 38 -6.73 2.77 10.46
CA THR A 38 -7.59 1.61 10.64
C THR A 38 -8.09 1.08 9.30
N THR A 39 -8.50 1.97 8.42
CA THR A 39 -8.99 1.58 7.08
C THR A 39 -7.88 0.94 6.26
N ILE A 40 -6.67 1.50 6.28
CA ILE A 40 -5.53 0.94 5.55
C ILE A 40 -5.21 -0.46 6.05
N ASP A 41 -5.17 -0.65 7.37
CA ASP A 41 -4.91 -1.97 7.94
C ASP A 41 -5.96 -2.98 7.52
N HIS A 42 -7.21 -2.60 7.58
CA HIS A 42 -8.33 -3.45 7.15
C HIS A 42 -8.23 -3.81 5.67
N GLU A 43 -7.95 -2.83 4.82
CA GLU A 43 -7.85 -3.04 3.37
C GLU A 43 -6.64 -3.89 3.00
N LEU A 44 -5.50 -3.71 3.68
CA LEU A 44 -4.33 -4.56 3.46
C LEU A 44 -4.59 -6.01 3.89
N ASN A 45 -5.33 -6.22 4.99
CA ASN A 45 -5.71 -7.57 5.40
C ASN A 45 -6.64 -8.23 4.39
N ALA A 46 -7.53 -7.46 3.77
CA ALA A 46 -8.49 -7.99 2.82
C ALA A 46 -7.90 -8.22 1.42
N HIS A 47 -6.98 -7.37 0.99
CA HIS A 47 -6.54 -7.33 -0.41
C HIS A 47 -5.05 -7.49 -0.64
N GLU A 48 -4.22 -7.33 0.38
CA GLU A 48 -2.76 -7.34 0.31
C GLU A 48 -2.16 -6.17 -0.47
N LEU A 49 -2.77 -5.75 -1.57
CA LEU A 49 -2.31 -4.67 -2.43
C LEU A 49 -3.41 -3.61 -2.56
N ILE A 50 -3.07 -2.37 -2.24
CA ILE A 50 -4.03 -1.27 -2.31
C ILE A 50 -3.39 -0.03 -2.94
N LYS A 51 -4.26 0.86 -3.44
CA LYS A 51 -3.88 2.20 -3.86
C LYS A 51 -4.41 3.22 -2.87
N ILE A 52 -3.61 4.25 -2.63
CA ILE A 52 -3.96 5.38 -1.77
C ILE A 52 -3.84 6.63 -2.61
N LYS A 53 -4.94 7.38 -2.76
CA LYS A 53 -4.93 8.61 -3.55
C LYS A 53 -4.83 9.82 -2.64
N PHE A 54 -3.89 10.71 -2.94
CA PHE A 54 -3.73 11.97 -2.22
C PHE A 54 -4.55 13.05 -2.90
N MET A 55 -5.62 13.48 -2.23
CA MET A 55 -6.44 14.61 -2.64
C MET A 55 -5.86 15.91 -2.13
N ASP A 56 -5.10 15.84 -1.04
CA ASP A 56 -4.40 16.93 -0.39
C ASP A 56 -3.00 16.44 0.00
N PHE A 57 -2.14 17.31 0.53
CA PHE A 57 -0.77 16.97 0.93
C PHE A 57 0.05 16.35 -0.20
N LYS A 58 -0.14 16.85 -1.42
CA LYS A 58 0.48 16.25 -2.62
C LYS A 58 2.01 16.37 -2.62
N GLU A 59 2.55 17.41 -2.01
CA GLU A 59 3.99 17.58 -1.91
C GLU A 59 4.61 16.65 -0.87
N GLU A 60 3.85 16.30 0.16
CA GLU A 60 4.29 15.44 1.25
C GLU A 60 3.94 13.96 1.03
N LYS A 61 3.35 13.62 -0.10
CA LYS A 61 2.80 12.28 -0.37
C LYS A 61 3.81 11.15 -0.17
N ARG A 62 5.05 11.33 -0.61
CA ARG A 62 6.07 10.29 -0.45
C ARG A 62 6.39 10.06 1.02
N GLN A 63 6.65 11.15 1.75
CA GLN A 63 6.96 11.08 3.17
C GLN A 63 5.80 10.47 3.96
N LEU A 64 4.57 10.88 3.66
CA LEU A 64 3.39 10.36 4.33
C LEU A 64 3.17 8.88 4.01
N THR A 65 3.41 8.45 2.77
CA THR A 65 3.26 7.06 2.39
C THR A 65 4.33 6.19 3.05
N GLU A 66 5.55 6.69 3.14
CA GLU A 66 6.62 5.97 3.84
C GLU A 66 6.27 5.78 5.32
N ALA A 67 5.70 6.80 5.96
CA ALA A 67 5.23 6.69 7.33
C ALA A 67 4.10 5.67 7.47
N LEU A 68 3.15 5.68 6.53
CA LEU A 68 2.06 4.69 6.51
C LEU A 68 2.58 3.27 6.34
N ALA A 69 3.54 3.07 5.44
CA ALA A 69 4.15 1.77 5.21
C ALA A 69 4.80 1.25 6.49
N GLU A 70 5.53 2.10 7.19
CA GLU A 70 6.20 1.72 8.43
C GLU A 70 5.20 1.31 9.52
N VAL A 71 4.18 2.13 9.75
CA VAL A 71 3.19 1.88 10.79
C VAL A 71 2.36 0.64 10.49
N SER A 72 2.03 0.40 9.23
CA SER A 72 1.20 -0.74 8.81
C SER A 72 1.99 -2.01 8.54
N ASN A 73 3.32 -1.97 8.64
CA ASN A 73 4.22 -3.05 8.24
C ASN A 73 4.07 -3.41 6.76
N GLY A 74 3.71 -2.41 5.96
CA GLY A 74 3.59 -2.56 4.51
C GLY A 74 4.85 -2.13 3.79
N THR A 75 4.83 -2.29 2.49
CA THR A 75 5.93 -1.86 1.61
C THR A 75 5.39 -0.90 0.56
N LEU A 76 6.05 0.24 0.42
CA LEU A 76 5.74 1.17 -0.67
C LEU A 76 6.26 0.60 -1.98
N ILE A 77 5.34 0.27 -2.88
CA ILE A 77 5.68 -0.35 -4.17
C ILE A 77 5.95 0.71 -5.23
N GLY A 78 5.21 1.79 -5.22
CA GLY A 78 5.39 2.85 -6.18
C GLY A 78 4.55 4.08 -5.84
N LEU A 79 4.93 5.18 -6.46
CA LEU A 79 4.22 6.45 -6.31
C LEU A 79 4.09 7.05 -7.71
N ILE A 80 2.89 7.03 -8.24
CA ILE A 80 2.61 7.47 -9.61
C ILE A 80 1.62 8.63 -9.54
N GLY A 81 2.07 9.83 -9.92
CA GLY A 81 1.26 11.03 -9.75
C GLY A 81 0.90 11.20 -8.27
N ASN A 82 -0.36 11.29 -7.96
CA ASN A 82 -0.87 11.44 -6.59
C ASN A 82 -1.39 10.13 -5.99
N VAL A 83 -0.97 9.00 -6.55
CA VAL A 83 -1.42 7.67 -6.10
C VAL A 83 -0.23 6.86 -5.62
N ALA A 84 -0.32 6.39 -4.37
CA ALA A 84 0.66 5.49 -3.79
C ALA A 84 0.15 4.05 -3.89
N ILE A 85 1.08 3.12 -4.12
CA ILE A 85 0.78 1.68 -4.16
C ILE A 85 1.45 1.05 -2.96
N LEU A 86 0.66 0.41 -2.10
CA LEU A 86 1.12 -0.18 -0.85
C LEU A 86 0.78 -1.67 -0.84
N TYR A 87 1.73 -2.49 -0.38
CA TYR A 87 1.57 -3.94 -0.33
C TYR A 87 1.94 -4.47 1.05
N ARG A 88 1.16 -5.44 1.53
CA ARG A 88 1.46 -6.22 2.72
C ARG A 88 0.96 -7.64 2.52
N GLU A 89 1.89 -8.61 2.54
CA GLU A 89 1.52 -10.02 2.43
C GLU A 89 0.64 -10.43 3.62
N GLN A 90 -0.43 -11.16 3.33
CA GLN A 90 -1.30 -11.70 4.37
C GLN A 90 -0.52 -12.69 5.23
N SER A 91 -0.60 -12.55 6.56
CA SER A 91 0.12 -13.42 7.48
C SER A 91 -0.38 -14.87 7.43
N ASP A 92 -1.66 -15.07 7.14
CA ASP A 92 -2.24 -16.40 6.96
C ASP A 92 -2.05 -16.86 5.52
N PRO A 93 -1.23 -17.91 5.27
CA PRO A 93 -0.98 -18.37 3.90
C PRO A 93 -2.25 -18.78 3.15
N GLU A 94 -3.28 -19.25 3.85
CA GLU A 94 -4.54 -19.67 3.22
C GLU A 94 -5.36 -18.48 2.72
N LYS A 95 -5.10 -17.29 3.22
CA LYS A 95 -5.81 -16.07 2.82
C LYS A 95 -5.04 -15.23 1.81
N ARG A 96 -3.87 -15.68 1.41
CA ARG A 96 -3.06 -14.96 0.41
C ARG A 96 -3.74 -15.01 -0.94
N GLN A 97 -3.87 -13.85 -1.58
CA GLN A 97 -4.52 -13.69 -2.87
C GLN A 97 -3.52 -13.47 -3.99
N ILE A 98 -2.37 -12.92 -3.68
CA ILE A 98 -1.37 -12.54 -4.68
C ILE A 98 -0.21 -13.52 -4.61
N LYS A 99 0.09 -14.14 -5.76
CA LYS A 99 1.25 -15.00 -5.90
C LYS A 99 2.37 -14.19 -6.53
N LEU A 100 3.44 -14.01 -5.76
CA LEU A 100 4.60 -13.28 -6.25
C LEU A 100 5.49 -14.18 -7.11
N PRO A 101 6.11 -13.63 -8.18
CA PRO A 101 7.11 -14.38 -8.93
C PRO A 101 8.35 -14.63 -8.06
N ALA A 102 9.07 -15.67 -8.44
CA ALA A 102 10.28 -16.06 -7.72
C ALA A 102 11.40 -15.00 -7.83
#